data_70016a3214fe3ec7d5d3ce3334594c18
#
_entry.id   70016a3214fe3ec7d5d3ce3334594c18
#
_cell.length_a   1.000
_cell.length_b   1.000
_cell.length_c   1.000
_cell.angle_alpha   90.00
_cell.angle_beta   90.00
_cell.angle_gamma   90.00
#
_symmetry.space_group_name_H-M   'P 1'
#
loop_
_entity.id
_entity.type
_entity.pdbx_description
1 polymer ?
#
loop_
_entity_poly.entity_id
_entity_poly.type
_entity_poly.pdbx_seq_one_letter_code
_entity_poly.pdbx_strand_id
1 'polypeptide(L)'
;MTDAAQSSDRSLAIALAYEAEERRRKLYSFVMVLLAVAVLVAGLRAVEDANAGSFIDGLSQFFDYPIDILSGALAAGWNWFPLLLKYFPYLVETINMALVSTFFGFLGAFVITFVGSRNLVPYGPVVWVARRIMDVSRAFPEIVIALFLLFIFSPTPLAAVIAIAFHTIGALGKLFSEVVENADMKPVEGLAASGGSWLQRVWFGVVPQVMPNFLSYTLLR
;
A
#
# COMPACT_ATOMS: atom_id res chain seq x y z
N MET A 1 35.00 48.41 23.58
CA MET A 1 33.72 48.36 24.32
C MET A 1 32.47 48.33 23.41
N THR A 2 32.58 48.74 22.17
CA THR A 2 31.46 48.81 21.20
C THR A 2 31.05 47.44 20.62
N ASP A 3 31.96 46.47 20.47
CA ASP A 3 31.71 45.16 19.87
C ASP A 3 30.89 44.20 20.78
N ALA A 4 31.13 44.27 22.09
CA ALA A 4 30.41 43.47 23.07
C ALA A 4 28.94 43.90 23.25
N ALA A 5 28.66 45.19 23.10
CA ALA A 5 27.29 45.70 23.14
C ALA A 5 26.49 45.32 21.88
N GLN A 6 27.12 45.36 20.71
CA GLN A 6 26.49 44.95 19.45
C GLN A 6 26.19 43.45 19.39
N SER A 7 27.06 42.61 19.97
CA SER A 7 26.84 41.16 20.05
C SER A 7 25.68 40.80 21.01
N SER A 8 25.55 41.53 22.12
CA SER A 8 24.45 41.37 23.08
C SER A 8 23.09 41.76 22.49
N ASP A 9 23.01 42.89 21.77
CA ASP A 9 21.77 43.33 21.11
C ASP A 9 21.32 42.35 19.99
N ARG A 10 22.28 41.76 19.26
CA ARG A 10 22.01 40.81 18.22
C ARG A 10 21.48 39.45 18.77
N SER A 11 22.03 39.00 19.90
CA SER A 11 21.57 37.79 20.58
C SER A 11 20.18 37.95 21.18
N LEU A 12 19.86 39.12 21.72
CA LEU A 12 18.53 39.45 22.22
C LEU A 12 17.48 39.52 21.09
N ALA A 13 17.81 40.11 19.96
CA ALA A 13 16.93 40.16 18.80
C ALA A 13 16.63 38.78 18.25
N ILE A 14 17.62 37.88 18.20
CA ILE A 14 17.46 36.49 17.77
C ILE A 14 16.57 35.71 18.77
N ALA A 15 16.77 35.90 20.07
CA ALA A 15 15.97 35.27 21.11
C ALA A 15 14.49 35.70 21.02
N LEU A 16 14.22 36.99 20.87
CA LEU A 16 12.85 37.50 20.72
C LEU A 16 12.16 37.00 19.42
N ALA A 17 12.91 36.92 18.32
CA ALA A 17 12.40 36.38 17.07
C ALA A 17 12.06 34.88 17.21
N TYR A 18 12.90 34.12 17.89
CA TYR A 18 12.67 32.69 18.16
C TYR A 18 11.43 32.48 19.04
N GLU A 19 11.27 33.23 20.12
CA GLU A 19 10.08 33.15 20.98
C GLU A 19 8.79 33.54 20.25
N ALA A 20 8.83 34.51 19.36
CA ALA A 20 7.68 34.89 18.55
C ALA A 20 7.29 33.77 17.57
N GLU A 21 8.29 33.14 16.97
CA GLU A 21 8.07 32.02 16.03
C GLU A 21 7.57 30.76 16.76
N GLU A 22 8.08 30.47 17.95
CA GLU A 22 7.61 29.36 18.81
C GLU A 22 6.17 29.58 19.27
N ARG A 23 5.79 30.80 19.67
CA ARG A 23 4.37 31.10 19.97
C ARG A 23 3.48 30.92 18.78
N ARG A 24 3.91 31.38 17.61
CA ARG A 24 3.16 31.23 16.37
C ARG A 24 2.99 29.76 15.99
N ARG A 25 4.04 28.97 16.12
CA ARG A 25 4.00 27.52 15.88
C ARG A 25 3.06 26.81 16.86
N LYS A 26 3.11 27.14 18.14
CA LYS A 26 2.19 26.59 19.15
C LYS A 26 0.73 26.94 18.86
N LEU A 27 0.47 28.17 18.44
CA LEU A 27 -0.87 28.63 18.07
C LEU A 27 -1.40 27.87 16.84
N TYR A 28 -0.60 27.74 15.78
CA TYR A 28 -1.00 26.96 14.60
C TYR A 28 -1.20 25.48 14.93
N SER A 29 -0.33 24.87 15.73
CA SER A 29 -0.50 23.51 16.19
C SER A 29 -1.80 23.32 16.97
N PHE A 30 -2.11 24.24 17.87
CA PHE A 30 -3.35 24.22 18.65
C PHE A 30 -4.60 24.36 17.75
N VAL A 31 -4.58 25.32 16.82
CA VAL A 31 -5.66 25.49 15.85
C VAL A 31 -5.85 24.24 14.98
N MET A 32 -4.76 23.65 14.50
CA MET A 32 -4.81 22.42 13.71
C MET A 32 -5.38 21.23 14.49
N VAL A 33 -4.99 21.08 15.76
CA VAL A 33 -5.55 20.04 16.64
C VAL A 33 -7.05 20.26 16.87
N LEU A 34 -7.43 21.51 17.13
CA LEU A 34 -8.85 21.87 17.36
C LEU A 34 -9.69 21.62 16.09
N LEU A 35 -9.15 21.93 14.92
CA LEU A 35 -9.78 21.67 13.63
C LEU A 35 -9.91 20.17 13.36
N ALA A 36 -8.87 19.39 13.65
CA ALA A 36 -8.89 17.95 13.54
C ALA A 36 -9.95 17.32 14.46
N VAL A 37 -10.04 17.76 15.71
CA VAL A 37 -11.07 17.31 16.67
C VAL A 37 -12.46 17.69 16.18
N ALA A 38 -12.64 18.92 15.68
CA ALA A 38 -13.93 19.35 15.15
C ALA A 38 -14.40 18.51 13.95
N VAL A 39 -13.49 18.21 13.01
CA VAL A 39 -13.77 17.32 11.86
C VAL A 39 -14.11 15.91 12.34
N LEU A 40 -13.41 15.41 13.34
CA LEU A 40 -13.64 14.07 13.91
C LEU A 40 -15.01 13.99 14.58
N VAL A 41 -15.38 14.99 15.39
CA VAL A 41 -16.70 15.07 16.03
C VAL A 41 -17.82 15.23 14.99
N ALA A 42 -17.62 16.07 13.96
CA ALA A 42 -18.58 16.23 12.89
C ALA A 42 -18.77 14.92 12.09
N GLY A 43 -17.66 14.21 11.82
CA GLY A 43 -17.70 12.91 11.18
C GLY A 43 -18.47 11.86 11.99
N LEU A 44 -18.23 11.79 13.31
CA LEU A 44 -18.95 10.87 14.20
C LEU A 44 -20.46 11.16 14.20
N ARG A 45 -20.87 12.43 14.27
CA ARG A 45 -22.30 12.81 14.20
C ARG A 45 -22.92 12.45 12.85
N ALA A 46 -22.20 12.69 11.75
CA ALA A 46 -22.69 12.33 10.42
C ALA A 46 -22.91 10.81 10.25
N VAL A 47 -22.08 9.99 10.92
CA VAL A 47 -22.21 8.53 10.94
C VAL A 47 -23.43 8.11 11.77
N GLU A 48 -23.66 8.73 12.94
CA GLU A 48 -24.86 8.49 13.76
C GLU A 48 -26.15 8.86 13.01
N ASP A 49 -26.18 10.03 12.34
CA ASP A 49 -27.32 10.48 11.53
C ASP A 49 -27.58 9.57 10.32
N ALA A 50 -26.56 8.92 9.78
CA ALA A 50 -26.67 7.94 8.69
C ALA A 50 -27.17 6.55 9.13
N ASN A 51 -27.59 6.38 10.39
CA ASN A 51 -28.10 5.12 10.95
C ASN A 51 -27.06 3.99 10.96
N ALA A 52 -25.77 4.32 10.96
CA ALA A 52 -24.66 3.36 10.99
C ALA A 52 -24.35 2.86 12.41
N GLY A 53 -25.19 3.16 13.40
CA GLY A 53 -25.00 2.84 14.82
C GLY A 53 -24.18 3.88 15.58
N SER A 54 -24.31 3.86 16.91
CA SER A 54 -23.54 4.74 17.80
C SER A 54 -22.14 4.16 18.02
N PHE A 55 -21.10 5.00 17.93
CA PHE A 55 -19.74 4.61 18.25
C PHE A 55 -19.60 4.09 19.68
N ILE A 56 -20.33 4.69 20.61
CA ILE A 56 -20.31 4.31 22.04
C ILE A 56 -20.96 2.93 22.24
N ASP A 57 -22.08 2.68 21.57
CA ASP A 57 -22.77 1.39 21.64
C ASP A 57 -21.93 0.30 20.96
N GLY A 58 -21.29 0.62 19.81
CA GLY A 58 -20.33 -0.28 19.15
C GLY A 58 -19.12 -0.62 20.02
N LEU A 59 -18.64 0.33 20.82
CA LEU A 59 -17.52 0.09 21.75
C LEU A 59 -17.91 -0.87 22.88
N SER A 60 -19.15 -0.78 23.39
CA SER A 60 -19.65 -1.72 24.40
C SER A 60 -19.78 -3.14 23.87
N GLN A 61 -20.10 -3.30 22.59
CA GLN A 61 -20.25 -4.58 21.89
C GLN A 61 -18.96 -5.09 21.24
N PHE A 62 -17.87 -4.36 21.37
CA PHE A 62 -16.59 -4.68 20.68
C PHE A 62 -16.08 -6.09 20.99
N PHE A 63 -16.30 -6.56 22.21
CA PHE A 63 -15.86 -7.89 22.67
C PHE A 63 -16.93 -8.98 22.49
N ASP A 64 -18.17 -8.65 22.14
CA ASP A 64 -19.26 -9.64 22.05
C ASP A 64 -18.93 -10.69 20.98
N TYR A 65 -18.55 -10.24 19.77
CA TYR A 65 -18.19 -11.13 18.67
C TYR A 65 -16.97 -12.04 18.97
N PRO A 66 -15.83 -11.53 19.47
CA PRO A 66 -14.73 -12.38 19.93
C PRO A 66 -15.13 -13.36 21.04
N ILE A 67 -15.97 -12.95 22.00
CA ILE A 67 -16.44 -13.81 23.09
C ILE A 67 -17.36 -14.91 22.54
N ASP A 68 -18.25 -14.59 21.62
CA ASP A 68 -19.16 -15.55 20.99
C ASP A 68 -18.38 -16.61 20.19
N ILE A 69 -17.33 -16.21 19.46
CA ILE A 69 -16.46 -17.15 18.77
C ILE A 69 -15.75 -18.08 19.75
N LEU A 70 -15.16 -17.52 20.81
CA LEU A 70 -14.45 -18.31 21.82
C LEU A 70 -15.39 -19.24 22.59
N SER A 71 -16.54 -18.74 23.01
CA SER A 71 -17.53 -19.52 23.74
C SER A 71 -18.09 -20.63 22.87
N GLY A 72 -18.38 -20.36 21.61
CA GLY A 72 -18.83 -21.35 20.62
C GLY A 72 -17.77 -22.43 20.37
N ALA A 73 -16.49 -22.03 20.24
CA ALA A 73 -15.39 -22.97 20.07
C ALA A 73 -15.18 -23.85 21.31
N LEU A 74 -15.29 -23.27 22.51
CA LEU A 74 -15.18 -24.02 23.77
C LEU A 74 -16.37 -24.95 23.98
N ALA A 75 -17.60 -24.50 23.67
CA ALA A 75 -18.81 -25.31 23.77
C ALA A 75 -18.83 -26.51 22.82
N ALA A 76 -18.18 -26.36 21.63
CA ALA A 76 -18.04 -27.46 20.67
C ALA A 76 -17.18 -28.61 21.20
N GLY A 77 -16.29 -28.38 22.18
CA GLY A 77 -15.43 -29.39 22.77
C GLY A 77 -14.69 -30.24 21.71
N TRP A 78 -14.76 -31.58 21.85
CA TRP A 78 -14.12 -32.50 20.88
C TRP A 78 -14.74 -32.49 19.47
N ASN A 79 -15.97 -31.96 19.29
CA ASN A 79 -16.61 -31.82 17.99
C ASN A 79 -15.92 -30.76 17.11
N TRP A 80 -14.98 -30.03 17.63
CA TRP A 80 -14.19 -29.06 16.89
C TRP A 80 -13.31 -29.70 15.81
N PHE A 81 -12.72 -30.85 16.08
CA PHE A 81 -11.87 -31.58 15.13
C PHE A 81 -12.60 -32.03 13.85
N PRO A 82 -13.81 -32.64 13.92
CA PRO A 82 -14.60 -32.91 12.72
C PRO A 82 -14.94 -31.65 11.91
N LEU A 83 -15.18 -30.51 12.58
CA LEU A 83 -15.42 -29.23 11.89
C LEU A 83 -14.18 -28.74 11.12
N LEU A 84 -12.98 -28.85 11.72
CA LEU A 84 -11.73 -28.54 11.02
C LEU A 84 -11.57 -29.37 9.74
N LEU A 85 -11.78 -30.66 9.85
CA LEU A 85 -11.69 -31.57 8.68
C LEU A 85 -12.72 -31.22 7.61
N LYS A 86 -13.92 -30.82 8.00
CA LYS A 86 -14.99 -30.38 7.08
C LYS A 86 -14.58 -29.10 6.32
N TYR A 87 -13.93 -28.14 6.98
CA TYR A 87 -13.56 -26.87 6.39
C TYR A 87 -12.16 -26.86 5.76
N PHE A 88 -11.35 -27.90 5.99
CA PHE A 88 -10.00 -28.01 5.44
C PHE A 88 -9.94 -27.86 3.90
N PRO A 89 -10.84 -28.44 3.09
CA PRO A 89 -10.84 -28.22 1.65
C PRO A 89 -10.99 -26.74 1.25
N TYR A 90 -11.83 -25.99 1.96
CA TYR A 90 -12.01 -24.55 1.70
C TYR A 90 -10.77 -23.73 2.07
N LEU A 91 -10.03 -24.16 3.11
CA LEU A 91 -8.73 -23.55 3.43
C LEU A 91 -7.73 -23.76 2.28
N VAL A 92 -7.64 -25.00 1.76
CA VAL A 92 -6.78 -25.32 0.61
C VAL A 92 -7.18 -24.51 -0.61
N GLU A 93 -8.48 -24.39 -0.89
CA GLU A 93 -8.99 -23.56 -1.99
C GLU A 93 -8.57 -22.10 -1.84
N THR A 94 -8.69 -21.53 -0.63
CA THR A 94 -8.28 -20.15 -0.35
C THR A 94 -6.77 -19.94 -0.56
N ILE A 95 -5.94 -20.89 -0.10
CA ILE A 95 -4.49 -20.87 -0.32
C ILE A 95 -4.17 -20.93 -1.82
N ASN A 96 -4.83 -21.83 -2.56
CA ASN A 96 -4.64 -21.94 -4.00
C ASN A 96 -5.03 -20.64 -4.73
N MET A 97 -6.16 -20.01 -4.36
CA MET A 97 -6.57 -18.73 -4.92
C MET A 97 -5.52 -17.64 -4.64
N ALA A 98 -5.00 -17.56 -3.43
CA ALA A 98 -3.97 -16.60 -3.05
C ALA A 98 -2.68 -16.81 -3.86
N LEU A 99 -2.20 -18.05 -3.98
CA LEU A 99 -0.99 -18.37 -4.74
C LEU A 99 -1.15 -18.06 -6.23
N VAL A 100 -2.25 -18.46 -6.83
CA VAL A 100 -2.53 -18.24 -8.27
C VAL A 100 -2.65 -16.72 -8.53
N SER A 101 -3.38 -15.99 -7.69
CA SER A 101 -3.54 -14.54 -7.82
C SER A 101 -2.22 -13.80 -7.71
N THR A 102 -1.39 -14.16 -6.72
CA THR A 102 -0.08 -13.56 -6.50
C THR A 102 0.87 -13.88 -7.65
N PHE A 103 0.84 -15.11 -8.18
CA PHE A 103 1.65 -15.52 -9.32
C PHE A 103 1.33 -14.70 -10.58
N PHE A 104 0.06 -14.58 -10.96
CA PHE A 104 -0.34 -13.76 -12.11
C PHE A 104 -0.12 -12.27 -11.85
N GLY A 105 -0.36 -11.81 -10.61
CA GLY A 105 -0.04 -10.47 -10.17
C GLY A 105 1.44 -10.13 -10.33
N PHE A 106 2.33 -11.05 -9.91
CA PHE A 106 3.78 -10.93 -10.09
C PHE A 106 4.16 -10.86 -11.57
N LEU A 107 3.64 -11.75 -12.41
CA LEU A 107 3.95 -11.74 -13.85
C LEU A 107 3.57 -10.43 -14.51
N GLY A 108 2.35 -9.92 -14.22
CA GLY A 108 1.90 -8.64 -14.73
C GLY A 108 2.73 -7.46 -14.20
N ALA A 109 3.04 -7.46 -12.91
CA ALA A 109 3.89 -6.46 -12.29
C ALA A 109 5.32 -6.48 -12.86
N PHE A 110 5.88 -7.65 -13.07
CA PHE A 110 7.20 -7.83 -13.65
C PHE A 110 7.30 -7.17 -15.05
N VAL A 111 6.32 -7.40 -15.90
CA VAL A 111 6.31 -6.82 -17.25
C VAL A 111 6.12 -5.29 -17.20
N ILE A 112 5.11 -4.82 -16.46
CA ILE A 112 4.74 -3.41 -16.47
C ILE A 112 5.81 -2.53 -15.80
N THR A 113 6.58 -3.08 -14.86
CA THR A 113 7.66 -2.39 -14.15
C THR A 113 8.72 -1.85 -15.09
N PHE A 114 9.25 -2.67 -15.99
CA PHE A 114 10.32 -2.24 -16.90
C PHE A 114 9.85 -1.17 -17.89
N VAL A 115 8.57 -1.21 -18.28
CA VAL A 115 7.95 -0.18 -19.12
C VAL A 115 7.68 1.10 -18.32
N GLY A 116 7.37 0.97 -17.04
CA GLY A 116 7.06 2.07 -16.13
C GLY A 116 8.28 2.75 -15.49
N SER A 117 9.49 2.21 -15.65
CA SER A 117 10.73 2.75 -15.05
C SER A 117 11.36 3.83 -15.91
N ARG A 118 11.55 5.02 -15.32
CA ARG A 118 12.03 6.22 -16.03
C ARG A 118 13.48 6.11 -16.52
N ASN A 119 14.29 5.34 -15.81
CA ASN A 119 15.70 5.11 -16.16
C ASN A 119 15.90 4.13 -17.32
N LEU A 120 14.89 3.35 -17.69
CA LEU A 120 14.97 2.34 -18.75
C LEU A 120 14.28 2.73 -20.04
N VAL A 121 13.23 3.55 -19.96
CA VAL A 121 12.41 3.94 -21.10
C VAL A 121 12.52 5.45 -21.29
N PRO A 122 13.14 5.93 -22.40
CA PRO A 122 13.31 7.36 -22.65
C PRO A 122 12.02 8.06 -23.08
N TYR A 123 10.98 7.30 -23.48
CA TYR A 123 9.73 7.85 -24.01
C TYR A 123 8.72 8.11 -22.88
N GLY A 124 8.67 9.36 -22.43
CA GLY A 124 7.85 9.80 -21.28
C GLY A 124 6.37 9.40 -21.31
N PRO A 125 5.65 9.53 -22.45
CA PRO A 125 4.25 9.11 -22.55
C PRO A 125 4.00 7.63 -22.22
N VAL A 126 4.89 6.73 -22.65
CA VAL A 126 4.78 5.29 -22.36
C VAL A 126 4.94 5.03 -20.87
N VAL A 127 5.95 5.63 -20.26
CA VAL A 127 6.17 5.56 -18.80
C VAL A 127 4.95 6.11 -18.04
N TRP A 128 4.39 7.24 -18.52
CA TRP A 128 3.22 7.84 -17.88
C TRP A 128 2.01 6.90 -17.91
N VAL A 129 1.71 6.29 -19.08
CA VAL A 129 0.60 5.33 -19.22
C VAL A 129 0.81 4.11 -18.31
N ALA A 130 2.00 3.50 -18.33
CA ALA A 130 2.30 2.35 -17.49
C ALA A 130 2.10 2.68 -15.98
N ARG A 131 2.55 3.85 -15.54
CA ARG A 131 2.35 4.32 -14.16
C ARG A 131 0.88 4.59 -13.84
N ARG A 132 0.10 5.14 -14.78
CA ARG A 132 -1.34 5.33 -14.58
C ARG A 132 -2.07 4.00 -14.43
N ILE A 133 -1.69 2.98 -15.21
CA ILE A 133 -2.24 1.63 -15.06
C ILE A 133 -1.94 1.09 -13.66
N MET A 134 -0.70 1.18 -13.19
CA MET A 134 -0.32 0.75 -11.84
C MET A 134 -1.07 1.54 -10.76
N ASP A 135 -1.19 2.85 -10.91
CA ASP A 135 -1.89 3.70 -9.93
C ASP A 135 -3.39 3.38 -9.87
N VAL A 136 -4.05 3.18 -11.02
CA VAL A 136 -5.47 2.82 -11.09
C VAL A 136 -5.71 1.42 -10.50
N SER A 137 -4.87 0.43 -10.87
CA SER A 137 -5.03 -0.96 -10.39
C SER A 137 -5.01 -1.07 -8.86
N ARG A 138 -4.25 -0.24 -8.17
CA ARG A 138 -4.14 -0.23 -6.70
C ARG A 138 -5.07 0.77 -6.02
N ALA A 139 -5.71 1.69 -6.76
CA ALA A 139 -6.58 2.71 -6.18
C ALA A 139 -7.93 2.14 -5.75
N PHE A 140 -8.41 1.12 -6.46
CA PHE A 140 -9.66 0.46 -6.11
C PHE A 140 -9.45 -0.64 -5.08
N PRO A 141 -10.26 -0.70 -4.01
CA PRO A 141 -10.29 -1.85 -3.12
C PRO A 141 -10.57 -3.14 -3.90
N GLU A 142 -9.77 -4.17 -3.68
CA GLU A 142 -9.90 -5.46 -4.41
C GLU A 142 -11.29 -6.09 -4.25
N ILE A 143 -11.94 -5.88 -3.10
CA ILE A 143 -13.29 -6.39 -2.85
C ILE A 143 -14.33 -5.74 -3.78
N VAL A 144 -14.18 -4.47 -4.13
CA VAL A 144 -15.09 -3.77 -5.07
C VAL A 144 -14.97 -4.36 -6.47
N ILE A 145 -13.72 -4.62 -6.90
CA ILE A 145 -13.46 -5.27 -8.19
C ILE A 145 -14.01 -6.69 -8.18
N ALA A 146 -13.81 -7.43 -7.09
CA ALA A 146 -14.32 -8.80 -6.95
C ALA A 146 -15.85 -8.83 -7.04
N LEU A 147 -16.55 -7.95 -6.33
CA LEU A 147 -18.02 -7.86 -6.38
C LEU A 147 -18.53 -7.52 -7.79
N PHE A 148 -17.87 -6.61 -8.49
CA PHE A 148 -18.20 -6.29 -9.87
C PHE A 148 -18.00 -7.51 -10.81
N LEU A 149 -16.91 -8.23 -10.64
CA LEU A 149 -16.61 -9.42 -11.43
C LEU A 149 -17.56 -10.60 -11.10
N LEU A 150 -17.99 -10.73 -9.84
CA LEU A 150 -19.02 -11.71 -9.45
C LEU A 150 -20.35 -11.46 -10.17
N PHE A 151 -20.69 -10.20 -10.40
CA PHE A 151 -21.89 -9.87 -11.18
C PHE A 151 -21.78 -10.31 -12.66
N ILE A 152 -20.56 -10.23 -13.24
CA ILE A 152 -20.31 -10.61 -14.64
C ILE A 152 -20.13 -12.12 -14.81
N PHE A 153 -19.33 -12.76 -13.96
CA PHE A 153 -18.90 -14.16 -14.10
C PHE A 153 -19.69 -15.16 -13.25
N SER A 154 -20.73 -14.69 -12.53
CA SER A 154 -21.40 -15.47 -11.49
C SER A 154 -20.49 -15.75 -10.27
N PRO A 155 -21.00 -16.25 -9.13
CA PRO A 155 -20.23 -16.47 -7.92
C PRO A 155 -19.25 -17.63 -8.10
N THR A 156 -18.08 -17.32 -8.65
CA THR A 156 -16.98 -18.24 -8.88
C THR A 156 -15.69 -17.75 -8.25
N PRO A 157 -14.78 -18.64 -7.80
CA PRO A 157 -13.46 -18.26 -7.30
C PRO A 157 -12.63 -17.42 -8.29
N LEU A 158 -12.92 -17.57 -9.60
CA LEU A 158 -12.22 -16.84 -10.66
C LEU A 158 -12.33 -15.34 -10.53
N ALA A 159 -13.50 -14.82 -10.10
CA ALA A 159 -13.70 -13.38 -9.90
C ALA A 159 -12.75 -12.82 -8.83
N ALA A 160 -12.59 -13.53 -7.71
CA ALA A 160 -11.67 -13.17 -6.65
C ALA A 160 -10.20 -13.24 -7.13
N VAL A 161 -9.82 -14.30 -7.84
CA VAL A 161 -8.46 -14.47 -8.39
C VAL A 161 -8.09 -13.30 -9.32
N ILE A 162 -8.99 -12.92 -10.23
CA ILE A 162 -8.74 -11.80 -11.16
C ILE A 162 -8.64 -10.48 -10.40
N ALA A 163 -9.53 -10.23 -9.44
CA ALA A 163 -9.52 -8.97 -8.67
C ALA A 163 -8.22 -8.81 -7.87
N ILE A 164 -7.80 -9.86 -7.16
CA ILE A 164 -6.55 -9.86 -6.39
C ILE A 164 -5.33 -9.73 -7.31
N ALA A 165 -5.29 -10.47 -8.42
CA ALA A 165 -4.19 -10.39 -9.39
C ALA A 165 -4.07 -8.97 -9.97
N PHE A 166 -5.19 -8.35 -10.37
CA PHE A 166 -5.22 -6.99 -10.91
C PHE A 166 -4.69 -5.96 -9.90
N HIS A 167 -5.16 -6.01 -8.66
CA HIS A 167 -4.68 -5.14 -7.59
C HIS A 167 -3.19 -5.38 -7.32
N THR A 168 -2.74 -6.63 -7.30
CA THR A 168 -1.35 -7.03 -7.08
C THR A 168 -0.42 -6.53 -8.18
N ILE A 169 -0.85 -6.52 -9.45
CA ILE A 169 -0.09 -5.91 -10.57
C ILE A 169 0.23 -4.45 -10.26
N GLY A 170 -0.76 -3.68 -9.79
CA GLY A 170 -0.55 -2.27 -9.44
C GLY A 170 0.38 -2.09 -8.24
N ALA A 171 0.14 -2.84 -7.17
CA ALA A 171 0.89 -2.73 -5.92
C ALA A 171 2.36 -3.15 -6.09
N LEU A 172 2.61 -4.36 -6.61
CA LEU A 172 3.96 -4.85 -6.86
C LEU A 172 4.66 -4.07 -7.98
N GLY A 173 3.95 -3.75 -9.07
CA GLY A 173 4.52 -2.99 -10.18
C GLY A 173 5.08 -1.64 -9.74
N LYS A 174 4.41 -0.97 -8.82
CA LYS A 174 4.89 0.27 -8.23
C LYS A 174 6.16 0.07 -7.39
N LEU A 175 6.14 -0.88 -6.46
CA LEU A 175 7.29 -1.22 -5.63
C LEU A 175 8.49 -1.66 -6.48
N PHE A 176 8.25 -2.51 -7.47
CA PHE A 176 9.28 -2.99 -8.39
C PHE A 176 9.88 -1.86 -9.22
N SER A 177 9.05 -0.90 -9.67
CA SER A 177 9.56 0.25 -10.44
C SER A 177 10.49 1.13 -9.60
N GLU A 178 10.25 1.26 -8.31
CA GLU A 178 11.13 1.97 -7.38
C GLU A 178 12.46 1.23 -7.19
N VAL A 179 12.43 -0.11 -7.11
CA VAL A 179 13.66 -0.93 -7.03
C VAL A 179 14.49 -0.80 -8.32
N VAL A 180 13.83 -0.84 -9.49
CA VAL A 180 14.50 -0.69 -10.80
C VAL A 180 15.10 0.71 -10.94
N GLU A 181 14.41 1.75 -10.49
CA GLU A 181 14.92 3.13 -10.57
C GLU A 181 16.13 3.37 -9.66
N ASN A 182 16.31 2.57 -8.60
CA ASN A 182 17.45 2.61 -7.70
C ASN A 182 18.57 1.61 -8.05
N ALA A 183 18.42 0.82 -9.12
CA ALA A 183 19.44 -0.13 -9.54
C ALA A 183 20.69 0.57 -10.13
N ASP A 184 21.85 -0.07 -10.03
CA ASP A 184 23.08 0.43 -10.66
C ASP A 184 22.96 0.36 -12.19
N MET A 185 23.10 1.50 -12.84
CA MET A 185 22.97 1.60 -14.30
C MET A 185 24.28 1.31 -15.06
N LYS A 186 25.42 1.16 -14.39
CA LYS A 186 26.71 0.87 -15.04
C LYS A 186 26.69 -0.40 -15.91
N PRO A 187 26.10 -1.54 -15.46
CA PRO A 187 25.96 -2.72 -16.30
C PRO A 187 25.11 -2.46 -17.54
N VAL A 188 24.05 -1.64 -17.40
CA VAL A 188 23.16 -1.26 -18.52
C VAL A 188 23.87 -0.40 -19.54
N GLU A 189 24.69 0.55 -19.08
CA GLU A 189 25.52 1.42 -19.94
C GLU A 189 26.60 0.61 -20.68
N GLY A 190 27.26 -0.33 -19.99
CA GLY A 190 28.24 -1.23 -20.61
C GLY A 190 27.64 -2.09 -21.72
N LEU A 191 26.44 -2.65 -21.49
CA LEU A 191 25.69 -3.39 -22.49
C LEU A 191 25.23 -2.49 -23.66
N ALA A 192 24.87 -1.25 -23.37
CA ALA A 192 24.51 -0.28 -24.43
C ALA A 192 25.72 0.06 -25.30
N ALA A 193 26.90 0.26 -24.70
CA ALA A 193 28.15 0.55 -25.42
C ALA A 193 28.60 -0.60 -26.33
N SER A 194 28.28 -1.85 -25.97
CA SER A 194 28.55 -3.05 -26.78
C SER A 194 27.46 -3.31 -27.84
N GLY A 195 26.49 -2.41 -28.01
CA GLY A 195 25.41 -2.54 -29.01
C GLY A 195 24.24 -3.41 -28.56
N GLY A 196 24.11 -3.69 -27.27
CA GLY A 196 23.01 -4.48 -26.72
C GLY A 196 21.65 -3.82 -26.92
N SER A 197 20.66 -4.61 -27.36
CA SER A 197 19.27 -4.16 -27.50
C SER A 197 18.66 -3.81 -26.12
N TRP A 198 17.53 -3.05 -26.10
CA TRP A 198 16.84 -2.69 -24.86
C TRP A 198 16.52 -3.93 -24.00
N LEU A 199 16.01 -5.00 -24.63
CA LEU A 199 15.66 -6.24 -23.94
C LEU A 199 16.89 -6.91 -23.29
N GLN A 200 18.02 -6.92 -23.98
CA GLN A 200 19.27 -7.47 -23.44
C GLN A 200 19.79 -6.66 -22.26
N ARG A 201 19.71 -5.33 -22.34
CA ARG A 201 20.07 -4.44 -21.24
C ARG A 201 19.21 -4.65 -20.00
N VAL A 202 17.89 -4.80 -20.18
CA VAL A 202 16.98 -5.12 -19.08
C VAL A 202 17.29 -6.49 -18.49
N TRP A 203 17.38 -7.54 -19.34
CA TRP A 203 17.50 -8.91 -18.87
C TRP A 203 18.84 -9.22 -18.23
N PHE A 204 19.93 -8.73 -18.79
CA PHE A 204 21.27 -9.00 -18.28
C PHE A 204 21.83 -7.90 -17.37
N GLY A 205 21.38 -6.67 -17.55
CA GLY A 205 21.87 -5.53 -16.76
C GLY A 205 21.04 -5.24 -15.51
N VAL A 206 19.71 -5.36 -15.56
CA VAL A 206 18.80 -4.95 -14.47
C VAL A 206 18.26 -6.14 -13.70
N VAL A 207 17.66 -7.12 -14.39
CA VAL A 207 16.94 -8.24 -13.76
C VAL A 207 17.77 -8.96 -12.69
N PRO A 208 19.06 -9.30 -12.89
CA PRO A 208 19.83 -9.99 -11.86
C PRO A 208 19.99 -9.18 -10.55
N GLN A 209 20.04 -7.85 -10.65
CA GLN A 209 20.18 -6.96 -9.51
C GLN A 209 18.87 -6.84 -8.69
N VAL A 210 17.72 -6.81 -9.38
CA VAL A 210 16.43 -6.49 -8.75
C VAL A 210 15.64 -7.74 -8.36
N MET A 211 15.94 -8.89 -8.94
CA MET A 211 15.18 -10.13 -8.74
C MET A 211 15.08 -10.55 -7.26
N PRO A 212 16.13 -10.48 -6.43
CA PRO A 212 16.02 -10.82 -5.01
C PRO A 212 14.97 -9.97 -4.29
N ASN A 213 14.93 -8.66 -4.58
CA ASN A 213 13.93 -7.75 -4.00
C ASN A 213 12.53 -8.03 -4.52
N PHE A 214 12.38 -8.32 -5.81
CA PHE A 214 11.09 -8.69 -6.41
C PHE A 214 10.50 -9.95 -5.76
N LEU A 215 11.31 -10.98 -5.60
CA LEU A 215 10.87 -12.21 -4.92
C LEU A 215 10.52 -11.95 -3.46
N SER A 216 11.32 -11.17 -2.74
CA SER A 216 11.04 -10.80 -1.35
C SER A 216 9.70 -10.08 -1.21
N TYR A 217 9.43 -9.05 -2.01
CA TYR A 217 8.16 -8.33 -1.97
C TYR A 217 6.97 -9.19 -2.39
N THR A 218 7.18 -10.12 -3.32
CA THR A 218 6.13 -11.04 -3.76
C THR A 218 5.77 -12.04 -2.67
N LEU A 219 6.76 -12.55 -1.93
CA LEU A 219 6.53 -13.49 -0.83
C LEU A 219 5.87 -12.84 0.41
N LEU A 220 6.02 -11.53 0.55
CA LEU A 220 5.37 -10.76 1.62
C LEU A 220 3.94 -10.34 1.29
N ARG A 221 3.48 -10.57 0.06
CA ARG A 221 2.14 -10.23 -0.41
C ARG A 221 1.15 -11.34 -0.15
#